data_711947ee01cc58250570efae9d8aadda
#
_entry.id   711947ee01cc58250570efae9d8aadda
#
_cell.length_a   1.000
_cell.length_b   1.000
_cell.length_c   1.000
_cell.angle_alpha   90.00
_cell.angle_beta   90.00
_cell.angle_gamma   90.00
#
_symmetry.space_group_name_H-M   'P 1'
#
loop_
_entity.id
_entity.type
_entity.pdbx_description
1 polymer ?
#
loop_
_entity_poly.entity_id
_entity_poly.type
_entity_poly.pdbx_seq_one_letter_code
_entity_poly.pdbx_strand_id
1 'polypeptide(L)'
;MRKLLCMLLAALLIGSVALATAETVIDGKEVRNITINDAGLNEAPEGVSPTTGRLLSELAAAAPSNATGLAVTGRYMPMLVQIDNADNGIGIRSPWGGLWADIIYESPLYNSGDTRISMLFSDVIPDAVGPVRSARLGHVWLREEWDAGFMFYGQQEFPKTNVKAEFKRLGADDKGVLFSGTDGSNKPWKKFYTKVQSLKNPHDKSGNAAEISKLIPETHTAPNHTFLFTDEPLTSGDTANTITLHWLSYPYTNQLVYDAARNQYYRYMLEEDKKGNLTPHMWVDFYTLKDETEYADLTTESFKYKNIRGERQPISFNNIIIQHLQCDWVASNAPVTYNVGDAAYFGKNTFVAQGNADFFMNGQHVAGVWKRNDMNSRTVFYGPDGNEMKLQRGRTLIVMIPFNAPKADYPDHFTHVSYE
;
A
#
# COMPACT_ATOMS: atom_id res chain seq x y z
N MET A 1 -36.15 -24.53 -18.99
CA MET A 1 -35.22 -24.19 -20.08
C MET A 1 -34.29 -22.99 -19.80
N ARG A 2 -34.61 -22.08 -18.89
CA ARG A 2 -33.69 -20.95 -18.55
C ARG A 2 -32.51 -21.29 -17.61
N LYS A 3 -32.60 -22.38 -16.84
CA LYS A 3 -31.52 -22.83 -15.94
C LYS A 3 -30.42 -23.66 -16.62
N LEU A 4 -30.68 -24.19 -17.81
CA LEU A 4 -29.68 -24.94 -18.59
C LEU A 4 -28.75 -24.03 -19.42
N LEU A 5 -29.16 -22.79 -19.70
CA LEU A 5 -28.40 -21.86 -20.50
C LEU A 5 -27.29 -21.15 -19.69
N CYS A 6 -27.48 -21.00 -18.37
CA CYS A 6 -26.46 -20.42 -17.49
C CYS A 6 -25.29 -21.37 -17.17
N MET A 7 -25.54 -22.69 -17.21
CA MET A 7 -24.47 -23.68 -17.00
C MET A 7 -23.61 -23.90 -18.26
N LEU A 8 -24.13 -23.62 -19.44
CA LEU A 8 -23.34 -23.73 -20.68
C LEU A 8 -22.41 -22.52 -20.92
N LEU A 9 -22.71 -21.35 -20.37
CA LEU A 9 -21.77 -20.20 -20.45
C LEU A 9 -20.62 -20.30 -19.44
N ALA A 10 -20.80 -20.98 -18.33
CA ALA A 10 -19.72 -21.25 -17.36
C ALA A 10 -18.75 -22.36 -17.82
N ALA A 11 -19.23 -23.27 -18.66
CA ALA A 11 -18.41 -24.38 -19.17
C ALA A 11 -17.59 -24.03 -20.44
N LEU A 12 -17.87 -22.89 -21.09
CA LEU A 12 -17.13 -22.44 -22.29
C LEU A 12 -15.89 -21.59 -21.96
N LEU A 13 -15.68 -21.25 -20.69
CA LEU A 13 -14.48 -20.53 -20.21
C LEU A 13 -13.36 -21.45 -19.70
N ILE A 14 -13.56 -22.78 -19.72
CA ILE A 14 -12.56 -23.75 -19.24
C ILE A 14 -11.93 -24.56 -20.39
N GLY A 15 -12.18 -24.18 -21.63
CA GLY A 15 -11.75 -24.92 -22.81
C GLY A 15 -10.61 -24.31 -23.65
N SER A 16 -9.97 -23.24 -23.23
CA SER A 16 -8.69 -22.85 -23.77
C SER A 16 -7.61 -23.69 -23.07
N VAL A 17 -6.95 -24.58 -23.79
CA VAL A 17 -5.66 -25.14 -23.40
C VAL A 17 -4.74 -23.94 -23.23
N ALA A 18 -4.69 -23.39 -22.02
CA ALA A 18 -3.63 -22.48 -21.64
C ALA A 18 -2.36 -23.32 -21.76
N LEU A 19 -1.55 -23.06 -22.78
CA LEU A 19 -0.13 -23.30 -22.69
C LEU A 19 0.24 -22.63 -21.37
N ALA A 20 0.58 -23.41 -20.35
CA ALA A 20 1.07 -22.89 -19.11
C ALA A 20 2.29 -22.04 -19.47
N THR A 21 2.12 -20.72 -19.48
CA THR A 21 3.24 -19.81 -19.59
C THR A 21 4.08 -20.08 -18.36
N ALA A 22 5.36 -20.37 -18.56
CA ALA A 22 6.24 -20.66 -17.45
C ALA A 22 6.28 -19.43 -16.53
N GLU A 23 5.97 -19.65 -15.27
CA GLU A 23 6.02 -18.60 -14.25
C GLU A 23 7.43 -18.01 -14.18
N THR A 24 7.56 -16.70 -14.29
CA THR A 24 8.84 -16.00 -14.18
C THR A 24 9.02 -15.50 -12.76
N VAL A 25 10.04 -16.00 -12.06
CA VAL A 25 10.39 -15.57 -10.71
C VAL A 25 11.35 -14.40 -10.77
N ILE A 26 11.08 -13.34 -10.01
CA ILE A 26 11.91 -12.16 -9.92
C ILE A 26 12.89 -12.32 -8.76
N ASP A 27 14.20 -12.25 -9.06
CA ASP A 27 15.26 -12.15 -8.05
C ASP A 27 15.62 -10.66 -7.84
N GLY A 28 15.43 -10.19 -6.60
CA GLY A 28 15.73 -8.81 -6.19
C GLY A 28 17.12 -8.59 -5.62
N LYS A 29 17.98 -9.64 -5.48
CA LYS A 29 19.25 -9.59 -4.73
C LYS A 29 20.34 -8.78 -5.41
N GLU A 30 20.54 -9.01 -6.71
CA GLU A 30 21.58 -8.31 -7.46
C GLU A 30 21.01 -7.02 -8.06
N VAL A 31 21.55 -5.89 -7.62
CA VAL A 31 21.11 -4.59 -8.14
C VAL A 31 21.46 -4.49 -9.63
N ARG A 32 20.47 -4.23 -10.45
CA ARG A 32 20.59 -4.09 -11.89
C ARG A 32 21.53 -2.95 -12.24
N ASN A 33 22.40 -3.17 -13.22
CA ASN A 33 23.34 -2.16 -13.70
C ASN A 33 22.64 -1.21 -14.69
N ILE A 34 21.90 -0.26 -14.15
CA ILE A 34 21.21 0.79 -14.93
C ILE A 34 21.87 2.12 -14.62
N THR A 35 22.31 2.83 -15.65
CA THR A 35 22.84 4.19 -15.49
C THR A 35 21.66 5.15 -15.32
N ILE A 36 21.55 5.74 -14.14
CA ILE A 36 20.45 6.65 -13.81
C ILE A 36 20.69 8.03 -14.45
N ASN A 37 19.69 8.51 -15.17
CA ASN A 37 19.61 9.85 -15.72
C ASN A 37 18.76 10.71 -14.77
N ASP A 38 19.40 11.28 -13.75
CA ASP A 38 18.69 12.10 -12.77
C ASP A 38 18.40 13.49 -13.38
N ALA A 39 17.15 13.69 -13.78
CA ALA A 39 16.68 14.95 -14.38
C ALA A 39 16.20 15.97 -13.34
N GLY A 40 16.31 15.66 -12.04
CA GLY A 40 15.79 16.47 -10.95
C GLY A 40 14.33 16.23 -10.63
N LEU A 41 13.77 17.09 -9.79
CA LEU A 41 12.37 16.97 -9.36
C LEU A 41 11.44 17.55 -10.42
N ASN A 42 10.32 16.85 -10.64
CA ASN A 42 9.26 17.29 -11.55
C ASN A 42 8.21 18.08 -10.75
N GLU A 43 7.49 18.93 -11.47
CA GLU A 43 6.30 19.61 -10.95
C GLU A 43 5.06 19.05 -11.64
N ALA A 44 3.99 18.89 -10.87
CA ALA A 44 2.70 18.49 -11.44
C ALA A 44 2.14 19.66 -12.28
N PRO A 45 1.57 19.40 -13.45
CA PRO A 45 0.82 20.42 -14.18
C PRO A 45 -0.33 20.96 -13.31
N GLU A 46 -0.70 22.22 -13.54
CA GLU A 46 -1.82 22.83 -12.83
C GLU A 46 -3.11 22.02 -13.00
N GLY A 47 -3.84 21.81 -11.91
CA GLY A 47 -5.08 21.04 -11.90
C GLY A 47 -4.90 19.52 -12.00
N VAL A 48 -3.66 19.04 -11.97
CA VAL A 48 -3.32 17.60 -12.02
C VAL A 48 -2.74 17.14 -10.68
N SER A 49 -3.16 15.99 -10.24
CA SER A 49 -2.63 15.35 -9.03
C SER A 49 -1.15 15.00 -9.15
N PRO A 50 -0.31 15.34 -8.17
CA PRO A 50 1.10 14.96 -8.15
C PRO A 50 1.31 13.45 -7.88
N THR A 51 0.35 12.78 -7.25
CA THR A 51 0.46 11.39 -6.78
C THR A 51 -0.27 10.38 -7.65
N THR A 52 -1.28 10.83 -8.41
CA THR A 52 -2.09 9.95 -9.28
C THR A 52 -2.11 10.39 -10.75
N GLY A 53 -1.65 11.60 -11.07
CA GLY A 53 -1.73 12.16 -12.42
C GLY A 53 -3.16 12.44 -12.92
N ARG A 54 -4.18 12.26 -12.07
CA ARG A 54 -5.59 12.48 -12.43
C ARG A 54 -5.96 13.97 -12.33
N LEU A 55 -7.03 14.36 -13.00
CA LEU A 55 -7.56 15.71 -12.90
C LEU A 55 -8.18 15.93 -11.50
N LEU A 56 -7.74 16.98 -10.81
CA LEU A 56 -8.25 17.32 -9.47
C LEU A 56 -9.75 17.65 -9.51
N SER A 57 -10.25 18.22 -10.60
CA SER A 57 -11.68 18.50 -10.77
C SER A 57 -12.57 17.25 -10.82
N GLU A 58 -12.07 16.16 -11.45
CA GLU A 58 -12.78 14.88 -11.47
C GLU A 58 -12.77 14.21 -10.08
N LEU A 59 -11.64 14.28 -9.40
CA LEU A 59 -11.50 13.77 -8.05
C LEU A 59 -12.39 14.51 -7.06
N ALA A 60 -12.46 15.84 -7.17
CA ALA A 60 -13.35 16.67 -6.36
C ALA A 60 -14.84 16.32 -6.60
N ALA A 61 -15.23 16.13 -7.86
CA ALA A 61 -16.62 15.77 -8.20
C ALA A 61 -17.04 14.39 -7.67
N ALA A 62 -16.09 13.46 -7.56
CA ALA A 62 -16.32 12.12 -7.05
C ALA A 62 -16.17 12.03 -5.52
N ALA A 63 -15.54 13.01 -4.89
CA ALA A 63 -15.17 12.97 -3.47
C ALA A 63 -16.41 12.92 -2.55
N PRO A 64 -16.29 12.21 -1.41
CA PRO A 64 -17.30 12.25 -0.36
C PRO A 64 -17.53 13.67 0.16
N SER A 65 -18.75 13.97 0.57
CA SER A 65 -19.13 15.31 1.06
C SER A 65 -18.33 15.83 2.25
N ASN A 66 -17.75 14.92 3.05
CA ASN A 66 -16.96 15.25 4.24
C ASN A 66 -15.45 15.10 4.01
N ALA A 67 -15.02 14.81 2.79
CA ALA A 67 -13.61 14.64 2.46
C ALA A 67 -12.83 15.96 2.55
N THR A 68 -11.51 15.83 2.68
CA THR A 68 -10.52 16.90 2.55
C THR A 68 -9.47 16.50 1.51
N GLY A 69 -8.33 17.18 1.46
CA GLY A 69 -7.24 16.90 0.53
C GLY A 69 -7.19 17.89 -0.63
N LEU A 70 -6.18 17.74 -1.48
CA LEU A 70 -5.84 18.70 -2.53
C LEU A 70 -7.00 19.00 -3.48
N ALA A 71 -7.70 17.96 -3.95
CA ALA A 71 -8.82 18.11 -4.88
C ALA A 71 -10.01 18.85 -4.27
N VAL A 72 -10.22 18.72 -2.96
CA VAL A 72 -11.39 19.25 -2.26
C VAL A 72 -11.12 20.64 -1.68
N THR A 73 -9.93 20.85 -1.11
CA THR A 73 -9.60 22.07 -0.34
C THR A 73 -8.56 22.94 -1.01
N GLY A 74 -7.90 22.48 -2.08
CA GLY A 74 -6.77 23.15 -2.72
C GLY A 74 -5.46 23.09 -1.90
N ARG A 75 -5.46 22.46 -0.73
CA ARG A 75 -4.25 22.33 0.11
C ARG A 75 -3.61 20.96 -0.12
N TYR A 76 -2.36 20.96 -0.60
CA TYR A 76 -1.53 19.76 -0.62
C TYR A 76 -1.00 19.47 0.79
N MET A 77 -1.52 18.45 1.42
CA MET A 77 -1.11 17.98 2.73
C MET A 77 -1.38 16.48 2.86
N PRO A 78 -0.40 15.64 2.48
CA PRO A 78 -0.60 14.19 2.49
C PRO A 78 -0.86 13.68 3.91
N MET A 79 -1.71 12.65 3.98
CA MET A 79 -1.96 11.86 5.19
C MET A 79 -1.52 10.43 4.95
N LEU A 80 -0.64 9.92 5.79
CA LEU A 80 -0.28 8.50 5.83
C LEU A 80 -1.05 7.82 6.95
N VAL A 81 -1.75 6.74 6.63
CA VAL A 81 -2.54 5.99 7.62
C VAL A 81 -2.07 4.55 7.70
N GLN A 82 -1.79 4.08 8.91
CA GLN A 82 -1.37 2.70 9.15
C GLN A 82 -2.59 1.78 9.25
N ILE A 83 -2.66 0.81 8.35
CA ILE A 83 -3.77 -0.12 8.20
C ILE A 83 -3.32 -1.53 8.51
N ASP A 84 -4.15 -2.25 9.22
CA ASP A 84 -3.93 -3.65 9.53
C ASP A 84 -4.11 -4.55 8.30
N ASN A 85 -3.21 -5.50 8.14
CA ASN A 85 -3.27 -6.50 7.07
C ASN A 85 -2.95 -7.92 7.60
N ALA A 86 -2.92 -8.07 8.92
CA ALA A 86 -2.68 -9.37 9.54
C ALA A 86 -3.98 -10.13 9.76
N ASP A 87 -3.93 -11.45 9.57
CA ASP A 87 -5.06 -12.34 9.85
C ASP A 87 -5.06 -12.72 11.31
N ASN A 88 -4.89 -12.35 12.26
CA ASN A 88 -4.88 -12.81 13.67
C ASN A 88 -6.18 -13.56 14.08
N GLY A 89 -6.61 -14.47 13.25
CA GLY A 89 -7.79 -15.30 13.49
C GLY A 89 -9.13 -14.59 13.34
N ILE A 90 -9.15 -13.45 12.68
CA ILE A 90 -10.37 -12.69 12.36
C ILE A 90 -10.78 -12.80 10.89
N GLY A 91 -10.05 -13.61 10.14
CA GLY A 91 -10.26 -13.85 8.72
C GLY A 91 -9.68 -12.77 7.81
N ILE A 92 -9.66 -13.09 6.54
CA ILE A 92 -9.22 -12.19 5.47
C ILE A 92 -10.18 -11.01 5.39
N ARG A 93 -9.65 -9.81 5.30
CA ARG A 93 -10.45 -8.60 5.12
C ARG A 93 -9.74 -7.55 4.28
N SER A 94 -10.55 -6.79 3.57
CA SER A 94 -10.07 -5.64 2.84
C SER A 94 -9.93 -4.42 3.76
N PRO A 95 -8.97 -3.52 3.51
CA PRO A 95 -8.94 -2.22 4.14
C PRO A 95 -10.10 -1.35 3.63
N TRP A 96 -10.68 -0.51 4.47
CA TRP A 96 -11.64 0.50 4.01
C TRP A 96 -10.98 1.88 3.92
N GLY A 97 -11.49 2.71 3.02
CA GLY A 97 -10.87 3.95 2.57
C GLY A 97 -9.87 3.75 1.41
N GLY A 98 -9.59 2.51 1.01
CA GLY A 98 -8.59 2.18 -0.01
C GLY A 98 -8.91 2.70 -1.41
N LEU A 99 -10.19 2.94 -1.72
CA LEU A 99 -10.58 3.56 -3.00
C LEU A 99 -10.08 5.00 -3.16
N TRP A 100 -9.78 5.68 -2.06
CA TRP A 100 -9.33 7.06 -2.04
C TRP A 100 -7.82 7.20 -1.83
N ALA A 101 -7.14 6.10 -1.49
CA ALA A 101 -5.70 6.13 -1.35
C ALA A 101 -5.05 6.34 -2.72
N ASP A 102 -4.16 7.33 -2.81
CA ASP A 102 -3.40 7.62 -4.02
C ASP A 102 -2.34 6.55 -4.22
N ILE A 103 -1.66 6.19 -3.13
CA ILE A 103 -0.64 5.15 -3.06
C ILE A 103 -0.95 4.24 -1.88
N ILE A 104 -0.92 2.95 -2.12
CA ILE A 104 -0.94 1.94 -1.07
C ILE A 104 0.45 1.30 -1.00
N TYR A 105 1.08 1.37 0.15
CA TYR A 105 2.31 0.63 0.43
C TYR A 105 1.97 -0.64 1.21
N GLU A 106 2.52 -1.76 0.77
CA GLU A 106 2.51 -2.99 1.54
C GLU A 106 3.93 -3.38 1.92
N SER A 107 4.13 -3.64 3.18
CA SER A 107 5.46 -3.90 3.73
C SER A 107 5.43 -5.04 4.74
N PRO A 108 6.50 -5.84 4.85
CA PRO A 108 6.58 -6.88 5.86
C PRO A 108 6.54 -6.26 7.27
N LEU A 109 5.87 -6.95 8.18
CA LEU A 109 5.71 -6.53 9.56
C LEU A 109 6.59 -7.34 10.51
N TYR A 110 6.65 -8.64 10.29
CA TYR A 110 7.42 -9.61 11.07
C TYR A 110 8.15 -10.59 10.15
N ASN A 111 9.10 -11.31 10.71
CA ASN A 111 9.76 -12.41 10.03
C ASN A 111 8.85 -13.64 9.79
N SER A 112 7.61 -13.59 10.24
CA SER A 112 6.59 -14.61 9.99
C SER A 112 5.84 -14.44 8.68
N GLY A 113 6.07 -13.34 7.95
CA GLY A 113 5.39 -13.05 6.68
C GLY A 113 4.14 -12.17 6.78
N ASP A 114 3.73 -11.81 8.00
CA ASP A 114 2.68 -10.81 8.17
C ASP A 114 3.11 -9.49 7.53
N THR A 115 2.16 -8.81 6.88
CA THR A 115 2.40 -7.52 6.26
C THR A 115 1.59 -6.40 6.94
N ARG A 116 1.97 -5.16 6.63
CA ARG A 116 1.27 -3.95 7.03
C ARG A 116 1.01 -3.08 5.80
N ILE A 117 -0.16 -2.48 5.78
CA ILE A 117 -0.55 -1.51 4.77
C ILE A 117 -0.34 -0.10 5.31
N SER A 118 0.25 0.77 4.50
CA SER A 118 0.26 2.22 4.70
C SER A 118 -0.46 2.87 3.53
N MET A 119 -1.57 3.53 3.80
CA MET A 119 -2.33 4.25 2.78
C MET A 119 -1.95 5.72 2.79
N LEU A 120 -1.48 6.24 1.66
CA LEU A 120 -1.20 7.66 1.45
C LEU A 120 -2.40 8.30 0.74
N PHE A 121 -2.88 9.38 1.31
CA PHE A 121 -3.95 10.21 0.78
C PHE A 121 -3.43 11.63 0.61
N SER A 122 -3.45 12.18 -0.58
CA SER A 122 -3.16 13.59 -0.82
C SER A 122 -4.28 14.29 -1.58
N ASP A 123 -4.89 13.61 -2.53
CA ASP A 123 -5.92 14.15 -3.40
C ASP A 123 -7.28 14.25 -2.69
N VAL A 124 -7.73 13.13 -2.16
CA VAL A 124 -8.98 13.01 -1.41
C VAL A 124 -8.72 12.25 -0.12
N ILE A 125 -8.93 12.89 1.02
CA ILE A 125 -8.81 12.28 2.34
C ILE A 125 -10.21 11.96 2.86
N PRO A 126 -10.59 10.68 2.97
CA PRO A 126 -11.95 10.28 3.34
C PRO A 126 -12.23 10.40 4.84
N ASP A 127 -13.50 10.37 5.19
CA ASP A 127 -13.98 10.42 6.58
C ASP A 127 -13.96 9.06 7.29
N ALA A 128 -13.65 7.97 6.59
CA ALA A 128 -13.55 6.64 7.18
C ALA A 128 -12.39 5.84 6.58
N VAL A 129 -11.45 5.44 7.44
CA VAL A 129 -10.30 4.60 7.08
C VAL A 129 -10.06 3.52 8.13
N GLY A 130 -9.59 2.36 7.71
CA GLY A 130 -9.23 1.32 8.66
C GLY A 130 -9.08 -0.09 8.09
N PRO A 131 -8.82 -1.08 8.97
CA PRO A 131 -8.61 -0.96 10.42
C PRO A 131 -7.28 -0.26 10.74
N VAL A 132 -7.34 0.80 11.55
CA VAL A 132 -6.12 1.56 11.90
C VAL A 132 -5.27 0.79 12.90
N ARG A 133 -3.96 0.71 12.65
CA ARG A 133 -3.03 -0.10 13.42
C ARG A 133 -1.72 0.61 13.75
N SER A 134 -0.87 -0.12 14.46
CA SER A 134 0.36 0.41 15.07
C SER A 134 1.44 0.74 14.06
N ALA A 135 2.15 1.84 14.32
CA ALA A 135 3.34 2.26 13.58
C ALA A 135 4.57 1.38 13.90
N ARG A 136 5.49 1.30 12.93
CA ARG A 136 6.82 0.68 13.02
C ARG A 136 7.87 1.64 12.45
N LEU A 137 9.15 1.37 12.63
CA LEU A 137 10.22 2.26 12.16
C LEU A 137 10.14 2.55 10.65
N GLY A 138 9.97 1.52 9.83
CA GLY A 138 9.83 1.69 8.37
C GLY A 138 8.70 2.63 7.98
N HIS A 139 7.61 2.63 8.76
CA HIS A 139 6.48 3.54 8.51
C HIS A 139 6.81 5.00 8.90
N VAL A 140 7.67 5.20 9.91
CA VAL A 140 8.17 6.54 10.23
C VAL A 140 8.97 7.10 9.06
N TRP A 141 9.87 6.30 8.50
CA TRP A 141 10.71 6.70 7.36
C TRP A 141 9.90 6.92 6.08
N LEU A 142 8.82 6.16 5.90
CA LEU A 142 7.87 6.38 4.82
C LEU A 142 7.08 7.69 5.03
N ARG A 143 6.71 7.99 6.27
CA ARG A 143 6.08 9.27 6.63
C ARG A 143 7.01 10.45 6.33
N GLU A 144 8.32 10.34 6.65
CA GLU A 144 9.30 11.39 6.39
C GLU A 144 9.49 11.66 4.89
N GLU A 145 9.41 10.63 4.06
CA GLU A 145 9.44 10.77 2.61
C GLU A 145 8.40 11.78 2.09
N TRP A 146 7.23 11.78 2.67
CA TRP A 146 6.12 12.64 2.26
C TRP A 146 5.93 13.85 3.18
N ASP A 147 6.68 13.96 4.26
CA ASP A 147 6.43 14.86 5.39
C ASP A 147 4.93 14.93 5.77
N ALA A 148 4.28 13.77 5.74
CA ALA A 148 2.85 13.60 5.84
C ALA A 148 2.34 13.78 7.27
N GLY A 149 1.08 14.14 7.43
CA GLY A 149 0.32 13.84 8.64
C GLY A 149 0.26 12.34 8.84
N PHE A 150 0.41 11.85 10.08
CA PHE A 150 0.53 10.43 10.34
C PHE A 150 -0.52 9.93 11.33
N MET A 151 -1.41 9.08 10.84
CA MET A 151 -2.49 8.50 11.60
C MET A 151 -2.22 7.02 11.89
N PHE A 152 -2.22 6.63 13.16
CA PHE A 152 -1.92 5.26 13.59
C PHE A 152 -2.56 4.96 14.95
N TYR A 153 -2.64 3.66 15.32
CA TYR A 153 -3.20 3.25 16.61
C TYR A 153 -2.20 2.40 17.38
N GLY A 154 -1.42 3.05 18.24
CA GLY A 154 -0.30 2.44 18.95
C GLY A 154 0.98 2.40 18.14
N GLN A 155 2.07 2.05 18.81
CA GLN A 155 3.40 2.03 18.21
C GLN A 155 4.28 1.05 18.95
N GLN A 156 5.42 0.72 18.33
CA GLN A 156 6.42 -0.11 18.96
C GLN A 156 7.43 0.74 19.71
N GLU A 157 7.77 0.32 20.94
CA GLU A 157 8.72 1.02 21.81
C GLU A 157 9.79 0.07 22.40
N PHE A 158 10.26 -0.91 21.60
CA PHE A 158 11.40 -1.73 22.00
C PHE A 158 12.74 -1.01 21.82
N PRO A 159 13.78 -1.36 22.57
CA PRO A 159 15.05 -0.62 22.55
C PRO A 159 15.66 -0.38 21.17
N LYS A 160 15.52 -1.34 20.25
CA LYS A 160 16.04 -1.22 18.87
C LYS A 160 15.02 -0.84 17.82
N THR A 161 13.75 -0.68 18.20
CA THR A 161 12.64 -0.38 17.29
C THR A 161 11.66 0.58 17.95
N ASN A 162 12.19 1.63 18.56
CA ASN A 162 11.41 2.62 19.29
C ASN A 162 10.92 3.74 18.35
N VAL A 163 9.68 3.63 17.93
CA VAL A 163 9.01 4.59 17.04
C VAL A 163 8.94 5.99 17.65
N LYS A 164 8.67 6.10 18.95
CA LYS A 164 8.61 7.39 19.64
C LYS A 164 9.96 8.09 19.68
N ALA A 165 11.01 7.34 19.95
CA ALA A 165 12.38 7.88 19.93
C ALA A 165 12.77 8.33 18.52
N GLU A 166 12.33 7.62 17.49
CA GLU A 166 12.60 7.95 16.11
C GLU A 166 11.85 9.22 15.65
N PHE A 167 10.59 9.40 16.02
CA PHE A 167 9.88 10.66 15.79
C PHE A 167 10.61 11.86 16.40
N LYS A 168 11.08 11.68 17.64
CA LYS A 168 11.86 12.73 18.31
C LYS A 168 13.18 13.00 17.60
N ARG A 169 13.90 11.96 17.18
CA ARG A 169 15.16 12.08 16.46
C ARG A 169 15.03 12.86 15.15
N LEU A 170 13.91 12.66 14.45
CA LEU A 170 13.59 13.29 13.17
C LEU A 170 12.85 14.64 13.34
N GLY A 171 12.52 15.04 14.58
CA GLY A 171 11.80 16.28 14.84
C GLY A 171 10.33 16.26 14.40
N ALA A 172 9.77 15.10 14.17
CA ALA A 172 8.36 14.96 13.74
C ALA A 172 7.36 15.23 14.86
N ASP A 173 7.74 15.01 16.13
CA ASP A 173 6.90 15.21 17.30
C ASP A 173 6.56 16.68 17.56
N ASP A 174 7.39 17.60 17.11
CA ASP A 174 7.19 19.06 17.26
C ASP A 174 6.37 19.69 16.12
N LYS A 175 6.11 18.94 15.03
CA LYS A 175 5.42 19.46 13.84
C LYS A 175 3.87 19.47 13.95
N GLY A 176 3.29 18.82 14.96
CA GLY A 176 1.83 18.71 15.10
C GLY A 176 1.18 17.81 14.04
N VAL A 177 1.91 16.84 13.53
CA VAL A 177 1.49 15.94 12.42
C VAL A 177 1.29 14.49 12.84
N LEU A 178 1.49 14.16 14.13
CA LEU A 178 1.38 12.79 14.64
C LEU A 178 0.07 12.59 15.41
N PHE A 179 -0.72 11.63 15.00
CA PHE A 179 -2.06 11.38 15.52
C PHE A 179 -2.19 9.91 15.96
N SER A 180 -1.76 9.60 17.19
CA SER A 180 -1.89 8.26 17.73
C SER A 180 -3.25 8.05 18.41
N GLY A 181 -3.95 6.99 18.02
CA GLY A 181 -5.19 6.59 18.67
C GLY A 181 -5.01 6.08 20.11
N THR A 182 -3.77 5.83 20.57
CA THR A 182 -3.47 5.43 21.96
C THR A 182 -3.03 6.59 22.86
N ASP A 183 -2.89 7.80 22.32
CA ASP A 183 -2.56 8.98 23.13
C ASP A 183 -3.61 9.29 24.20
N GLY A 184 -3.26 10.14 25.14
CA GLY A 184 -4.13 10.53 26.24
C GLY A 184 -5.49 11.07 25.79
N SER A 185 -6.53 10.88 26.61
CA SER A 185 -7.91 11.27 26.28
C SER A 185 -8.10 12.78 26.07
N ASN A 186 -7.16 13.60 26.53
CA ASN A 186 -7.14 15.05 26.32
C ASN A 186 -6.71 15.49 24.92
N LYS A 187 -6.25 14.57 24.09
CA LYS A 187 -5.83 14.89 22.72
C LYS A 187 -7.05 15.07 21.80
N PRO A 188 -7.12 16.16 20.99
CA PRO A 188 -8.31 16.50 20.23
C PRO A 188 -8.67 15.46 19.14
N TRP A 189 -7.70 14.71 18.65
CA TRP A 189 -7.91 13.68 17.63
C TRP A 189 -8.51 12.38 18.16
N LYS A 190 -8.52 12.14 19.47
CA LYS A 190 -9.04 10.90 20.07
C LYS A 190 -10.50 10.63 19.71
N LYS A 191 -11.32 11.66 19.63
CA LYS A 191 -12.75 11.56 19.28
C LYS A 191 -13.02 11.10 17.84
N PHE A 192 -12.00 11.14 16.99
CA PHE A 192 -12.08 10.74 15.60
C PHE A 192 -11.70 9.28 15.35
N TYR A 193 -11.34 8.56 16.40
CA TYR A 193 -11.19 7.10 16.37
C TYR A 193 -12.44 6.43 16.91
N THR A 194 -12.97 5.47 16.17
CA THR A 194 -14.18 4.71 16.55
C THR A 194 -13.88 3.22 16.62
N LYS A 195 -14.68 2.50 17.38
CA LYS A 195 -14.63 1.05 17.46
C LYS A 195 -15.61 0.43 16.47
N VAL A 196 -15.13 -0.49 15.65
CA VAL A 196 -15.98 -1.31 14.78
C VAL A 196 -16.48 -2.50 15.58
N GLN A 197 -17.76 -2.55 15.89
CA GLN A 197 -18.34 -3.50 16.86
C GLN A 197 -18.21 -4.98 16.43
N SER A 198 -18.17 -5.24 15.13
CA SER A 198 -18.05 -6.59 14.60
C SER A 198 -16.63 -7.16 14.63
N LEU A 199 -15.63 -6.32 14.90
CA LEU A 199 -14.23 -6.71 14.93
C LEU A 199 -13.70 -6.85 16.35
N LYS A 200 -12.73 -7.76 16.53
CA LYS A 200 -12.07 -7.96 17.83
C LYS A 200 -10.91 -6.99 18.02
N ASN A 201 -10.73 -6.52 19.26
CA ASN A 201 -9.54 -5.76 19.63
C ASN A 201 -8.29 -6.65 19.45
N PRO A 202 -7.22 -6.13 18.87
CA PRO A 202 -6.91 -4.75 18.50
C PRO A 202 -7.18 -4.39 17.03
N HIS A 203 -7.96 -5.16 16.31
CA HIS A 203 -8.22 -5.03 14.87
C HIS A 203 -9.51 -4.23 14.56
N ASP A 204 -10.05 -3.55 15.54
CA ASP A 204 -11.39 -2.96 15.57
C ASP A 204 -11.39 -1.43 15.51
N LYS A 205 -10.32 -0.79 15.06
CA LYS A 205 -10.24 0.67 15.06
C LYS A 205 -10.46 1.23 13.66
N SER A 206 -11.44 2.11 13.55
CA SER A 206 -11.63 2.99 12.41
C SER A 206 -11.26 4.41 12.77
N GLY A 207 -10.93 5.23 11.80
CA GLY A 207 -10.65 6.63 12.03
C GLY A 207 -11.21 7.54 10.95
N ASN A 208 -11.50 8.79 11.35
CA ASN A 208 -11.88 9.84 10.43
C ASN A 208 -10.63 10.63 10.02
N ALA A 209 -10.04 10.25 8.89
CA ALA A 209 -8.81 10.85 8.40
C ALA A 209 -9.04 12.30 7.94
N ALA A 210 -10.20 12.62 7.37
CA ALA A 210 -10.56 13.98 6.97
C ALA A 210 -10.60 14.94 8.16
N GLU A 211 -11.23 14.57 9.26
CA GLU A 211 -11.26 15.42 10.46
C GLU A 211 -9.89 15.54 11.14
N ILE A 212 -9.10 14.45 11.13
CA ILE A 212 -7.73 14.48 11.65
C ILE A 212 -6.84 15.39 10.79
N SER A 213 -6.97 15.37 9.48
CA SER A 213 -6.18 16.21 8.57
C SER A 213 -6.35 17.71 8.84
N LYS A 214 -7.53 18.13 9.29
CA LYS A 214 -7.83 19.51 9.67
C LYS A 214 -7.08 19.98 10.93
N LEU A 215 -6.52 19.05 11.70
CA LEU A 215 -5.73 19.38 12.90
C LEU A 215 -4.26 19.65 12.58
N ILE A 216 -3.81 19.37 11.37
CA ILE A 216 -2.44 19.68 10.94
C ILE A 216 -2.30 21.21 10.86
N PRO A 217 -1.30 21.81 11.52
CA PRO A 217 -1.09 23.24 11.50
C PRO A 217 -1.05 23.80 10.07
N GLU A 218 -1.66 24.94 9.83
CA GLU A 218 -1.60 25.61 8.52
C GLU A 218 -0.19 26.02 8.12
N THR A 219 0.67 26.23 9.12
CA THR A 219 2.09 26.54 8.93
C THR A 219 2.92 25.34 8.50
N HIS A 220 2.41 24.12 8.63
CA HIS A 220 3.08 22.93 8.13
C HIS A 220 2.80 22.76 6.64
N THR A 221 3.87 22.69 5.86
CA THR A 221 3.82 22.49 4.41
C THR A 221 4.63 21.25 4.06
N ALA A 222 3.99 20.28 3.41
CA ALA A 222 4.68 19.11 2.87
C ALA A 222 5.30 19.45 1.50
N PRO A 223 6.46 18.85 1.16
CA PRO A 223 7.02 18.97 -0.17
C PRO A 223 6.07 18.34 -1.21
N ASN A 224 5.89 19.02 -2.34
CA ASN A 224 5.06 18.52 -3.43
C ASN A 224 5.84 17.48 -4.25
N HIS A 225 5.87 16.25 -3.78
CA HIS A 225 6.52 15.14 -4.49
C HIS A 225 5.63 14.65 -5.62
N THR A 226 6.12 14.75 -6.84
CA THR A 226 5.39 14.42 -8.07
C THR A 226 6.02 13.23 -8.76
N PHE A 227 5.21 12.23 -9.12
CA PHE A 227 5.59 11.20 -10.07
C PHE A 227 5.39 11.69 -11.50
N LEU A 228 6.08 11.07 -12.45
CA LEU A 228 5.79 11.28 -13.87
C LEU A 228 4.62 10.40 -14.29
N PHE A 229 3.70 10.97 -15.05
CA PHE A 229 2.54 10.25 -15.59
C PHE A 229 2.46 10.33 -17.09
N THR A 230 1.84 9.33 -17.70
CA THR A 230 1.60 9.25 -19.15
C THR A 230 0.24 8.63 -19.44
N ASP A 231 -0.35 9.05 -20.54
CA ASP A 231 -1.54 8.40 -21.12
C ASP A 231 -1.15 7.31 -22.13
N GLU A 232 0.11 7.28 -22.54
CA GLU A 232 0.62 6.25 -23.45
C GLU A 232 0.75 4.93 -22.70
N PRO A 233 0.15 3.84 -23.21
CA PRO A 233 0.24 2.55 -22.57
C PRO A 233 1.67 2.00 -22.62
N LEU A 234 2.09 1.31 -21.58
CA LEU A 234 3.30 0.50 -21.63
C LEU A 234 3.06 -0.68 -22.58
N THR A 235 3.78 -0.70 -23.69
CA THR A 235 3.65 -1.73 -24.75
C THR A 235 4.92 -2.56 -24.91
N SER A 236 5.98 -2.23 -24.17
CA SER A 236 7.27 -2.92 -24.21
C SER A 236 7.51 -3.61 -22.87
N GLY A 237 7.77 -4.88 -22.89
CA GLY A 237 8.01 -5.68 -21.70
C GLY A 237 7.48 -7.10 -21.85
N ASP A 238 7.59 -7.87 -20.82
CA ASP A 238 7.04 -9.22 -20.77
C ASP A 238 5.54 -9.16 -20.40
N THR A 239 4.74 -10.08 -20.93
CA THR A 239 3.34 -10.20 -20.51
C THR A 239 3.28 -10.56 -19.04
N ALA A 240 2.43 -9.86 -18.29
CA ALA A 240 2.25 -10.05 -16.85
C ALA A 240 0.78 -9.81 -16.47
N ASN A 241 -0.07 -10.75 -16.83
CA ASN A 241 -1.51 -10.67 -16.52
C ASN A 241 -1.81 -11.06 -15.07
N THR A 242 -0.99 -11.92 -14.49
CA THR A 242 -1.09 -12.32 -13.09
C THR A 242 0.25 -12.11 -12.41
N ILE A 243 0.25 -11.41 -11.28
CA ILE A 243 1.41 -11.22 -10.41
C ILE A 243 1.12 -11.94 -9.12
N THR A 244 1.97 -12.85 -8.71
CA THR A 244 1.82 -13.60 -7.46
C THR A 244 2.87 -13.14 -6.45
N LEU A 245 2.41 -12.75 -5.27
CA LEU A 245 3.23 -12.34 -4.13
C LEU A 245 3.27 -13.49 -3.13
N HIS A 246 4.42 -14.13 -3.01
CA HIS A 246 4.65 -15.22 -2.07
C HIS A 246 5.29 -14.67 -0.80
N TRP A 247 4.51 -14.50 0.25
CA TRP A 247 5.01 -14.12 1.57
C TRP A 247 5.46 -15.36 2.36
N LEU A 248 6.50 -15.23 3.17
CA LEU A 248 7.12 -16.34 3.91
C LEU A 248 6.12 -17.19 4.69
N SER A 249 5.16 -16.55 5.31
CA SER A 249 4.20 -17.23 6.17
C SER A 249 2.95 -17.54 5.40
N TYR A 250 2.73 -18.79 5.17
CA TYR A 250 1.44 -19.30 4.85
C TYR A 250 0.38 -18.83 5.89
N PRO A 251 -0.85 -18.48 5.51
CA PRO A 251 -1.53 -18.84 4.26
C PRO A 251 -1.67 -17.68 3.23
N TYR A 252 -0.78 -16.74 3.19
CA TYR A 252 -1.03 -15.46 2.51
C TYR A 252 -0.29 -15.34 1.18
N THR A 253 -0.73 -16.11 0.20
CA THR A 253 -0.42 -15.80 -1.20
C THR A 253 -1.38 -14.75 -1.70
N ASN A 254 -0.88 -13.69 -2.29
CA ASN A 254 -1.69 -12.66 -2.91
C ASN A 254 -1.48 -12.70 -4.42
N GLN A 255 -2.54 -12.46 -5.16
CA GLN A 255 -2.48 -12.29 -6.60
C GLN A 255 -3.01 -10.92 -7.01
N LEU A 256 -2.37 -10.35 -8.01
CA LEU A 256 -2.81 -9.15 -8.69
C LEU A 256 -3.12 -9.54 -10.12
N VAL A 257 -4.39 -9.46 -10.50
CA VAL A 257 -4.89 -9.93 -11.80
C VAL A 257 -5.29 -8.73 -12.64
N TYR A 258 -4.75 -8.66 -13.85
CA TYR A 258 -5.00 -7.58 -14.78
C TYR A 258 -6.34 -7.73 -15.50
N ASP A 259 -7.13 -6.66 -15.49
CA ASP A 259 -8.34 -6.50 -16.30
C ASP A 259 -8.04 -5.55 -17.47
N ALA A 260 -7.85 -6.12 -18.65
CA ALA A 260 -7.53 -5.35 -19.86
C ALA A 260 -8.66 -4.38 -20.27
N ALA A 261 -9.92 -4.71 -19.97
CA ALA A 261 -11.06 -3.86 -20.31
C ALA A 261 -11.09 -2.55 -19.50
N ARG A 262 -10.53 -2.58 -18.30
CA ARG A 262 -10.47 -1.42 -17.39
C ARG A 262 -9.06 -0.86 -17.22
N ASN A 263 -8.07 -1.54 -17.78
CA ASN A 263 -6.65 -1.22 -17.60
C ASN A 263 -6.25 -1.10 -16.12
N GLN A 264 -6.60 -2.11 -15.32
CA GLN A 264 -6.41 -2.11 -13.89
C GLN A 264 -6.05 -3.51 -13.38
N TYR A 265 -5.27 -3.56 -12.32
CA TYR A 265 -5.01 -4.77 -11.53
C TYR A 265 -5.93 -4.81 -10.33
N TYR A 266 -6.54 -5.97 -10.09
CA TYR A 266 -7.33 -6.27 -8.90
C TYR A 266 -6.55 -7.21 -7.99
N ARG A 267 -6.58 -6.93 -6.69
CA ARG A 267 -5.87 -7.74 -5.70
C ARG A 267 -6.80 -8.78 -5.09
N TYR A 268 -6.29 -10.00 -5.04
CA TYR A 268 -6.90 -11.15 -4.38
C TYR A 268 -5.97 -11.67 -3.29
N MET A 269 -6.54 -12.05 -2.15
CA MET A 269 -5.88 -12.88 -1.15
C MET A 269 -6.38 -14.31 -1.35
N LEU A 270 -5.46 -15.26 -1.45
CA LEU A 270 -5.79 -16.66 -1.66
C LEU A 270 -5.83 -17.36 -0.30
N GLU A 271 -6.99 -17.86 0.07
CA GLU A 271 -7.16 -18.71 1.24
C GLU A 271 -7.12 -20.19 0.81
N GLU A 272 -6.23 -20.96 1.43
CA GLU A 272 -6.13 -22.39 1.17
C GLU A 272 -6.87 -23.19 2.25
N ASP A 273 -7.74 -24.06 1.84
CA ASP A 273 -8.43 -24.98 2.74
C ASP A 273 -7.50 -26.16 3.14
N LYS A 274 -7.96 -26.99 4.09
CA LYS A 274 -7.19 -28.17 4.56
C LYS A 274 -6.93 -29.22 3.49
N LYS A 275 -7.53 -29.09 2.31
CA LYS A 275 -7.37 -29.99 1.18
C LYS A 275 -6.49 -29.40 0.09
N GLY A 276 -5.96 -28.18 0.29
CA GLY A 276 -5.15 -27.47 -0.69
C GLY A 276 -5.95 -26.70 -1.74
N ASN A 277 -7.28 -26.55 -1.57
CA ASN A 277 -8.05 -25.73 -2.50
C ASN A 277 -7.91 -24.27 -2.15
N LEU A 278 -7.64 -23.43 -3.16
CA LEU A 278 -7.51 -21.99 -3.02
C LEU A 278 -8.84 -21.29 -3.27
N THR A 279 -9.23 -20.42 -2.35
CA THR A 279 -10.40 -19.54 -2.48
C THR A 279 -9.89 -18.09 -2.60
N PRO A 280 -10.14 -17.40 -3.72
CA PRO A 280 -9.72 -16.02 -3.91
C PRO A 280 -10.69 -15.05 -3.24
N HIS A 281 -10.16 -14.12 -2.45
CA HIS A 281 -10.89 -13.04 -1.81
C HIS A 281 -10.43 -11.70 -2.37
N MET A 282 -11.25 -11.07 -3.19
CA MET A 282 -10.95 -9.76 -3.78
C MET A 282 -10.95 -8.65 -2.73
N TRP A 283 -10.02 -7.74 -2.82
CA TRP A 283 -10.07 -6.51 -2.04
C TRP A 283 -11.21 -5.61 -2.53
N VAL A 284 -12.14 -5.30 -1.62
CA VAL A 284 -13.26 -4.39 -1.87
C VAL A 284 -13.35 -3.37 -0.76
N ASP A 285 -13.62 -2.12 -1.10
CA ASP A 285 -13.76 -1.04 -0.13
C ASP A 285 -15.17 -0.97 0.45
N PHE A 286 -15.22 -0.58 1.70
CA PHE A 286 -16.44 -0.29 2.44
C PHE A 286 -16.43 1.17 2.83
N TYR A 287 -17.25 1.89 2.18
CA TYR A 287 -17.18 3.32 2.15
C TYR A 287 -17.63 4.04 3.43
N THR A 288 -18.54 3.51 4.23
CA THR A 288 -19.03 4.19 5.43
C THR A 288 -19.34 3.27 6.60
N LEU A 289 -19.03 3.73 7.80
CA LEU A 289 -19.29 3.05 9.07
C LEU A 289 -20.42 3.74 9.83
N LYS A 290 -21.57 4.05 9.21
CA LYS A 290 -22.59 4.85 9.85
C LYS A 290 -23.71 4.09 10.54
N ASP A 291 -24.02 2.87 10.13
CA ASP A 291 -25.11 2.09 10.70
C ASP A 291 -24.72 0.64 11.00
N GLU A 292 -25.41 0.06 11.96
CA GLU A 292 -25.33 -1.34 12.32
C GLU A 292 -26.04 -2.24 11.29
N THR A 293 -25.60 -2.22 10.06
CA THR A 293 -26.09 -3.12 9.03
C THR A 293 -25.17 -4.33 8.97
N GLU A 294 -25.72 -5.50 9.01
CA GLU A 294 -24.95 -6.72 8.80
C GLU A 294 -24.70 -6.89 7.30
N TYR A 295 -23.46 -6.81 6.90
CA TYR A 295 -23.06 -7.20 5.56
C TYR A 295 -22.71 -8.68 5.59
N ALA A 296 -23.57 -9.46 4.99
CA ALA A 296 -23.16 -10.78 4.59
C ALA A 296 -22.15 -10.58 3.48
N ASP A 297 -20.99 -11.10 3.69
CA ASP A 297 -20.02 -11.41 2.69
C ASP A 297 -19.66 -10.36 1.62
N LEU A 298 -18.45 -9.97 1.66
CA LEU A 298 -17.91 -8.92 0.85
C LEU A 298 -17.23 -9.41 -0.41
N THR A 299 -16.48 -10.45 -0.25
CA THR A 299 -15.74 -11.06 -1.34
C THR A 299 -16.17 -12.49 -1.47
N THR A 300 -16.43 -13.11 -0.35
CA THR A 300 -16.93 -14.47 -0.22
C THR A 300 -17.79 -14.58 1.03
N GLU A 301 -18.41 -15.72 1.25
CA GLU A 301 -19.28 -15.99 2.40
C GLU A 301 -18.57 -15.94 3.76
N SER A 302 -17.24 -15.90 3.81
CA SER A 302 -16.49 -15.88 5.06
C SER A 302 -16.37 -14.50 5.69
N PHE A 303 -16.69 -13.44 4.96
CA PHE A 303 -16.42 -12.06 5.38
C PHE A 303 -17.70 -11.33 5.77
N LYS A 304 -17.92 -11.15 7.06
CA LYS A 304 -19.09 -10.45 7.59
C LYS A 304 -18.67 -9.22 8.38
N TYR A 305 -19.06 -8.05 7.91
CA TYR A 305 -18.97 -6.81 8.68
C TYR A 305 -20.36 -6.36 9.12
N LYS A 306 -20.46 -5.94 10.37
CA LYS A 306 -21.59 -5.12 10.85
C LYS A 306 -21.20 -3.66 10.76
N ASN A 307 -22.14 -2.79 10.49
CA ASN A 307 -21.96 -1.34 10.55
C ASN A 307 -21.24 -0.70 9.35
N ILE A 308 -21.29 -1.30 8.18
CA ILE A 308 -20.69 -0.74 6.99
C ILE A 308 -21.77 -0.45 5.96
N ARG A 309 -21.84 0.80 5.49
CA ARG A 309 -22.75 1.25 4.43
C ARG A 309 -22.01 1.52 3.14
N GLY A 310 -22.68 1.30 2.04
CA GLY A 310 -22.27 1.73 0.72
C GLY A 310 -22.18 0.59 -0.28
N GLU A 311 -22.02 0.98 -1.53
CA GLU A 311 -21.74 0.03 -2.59
C GLU A 311 -20.32 -0.51 -2.42
N ARG A 312 -20.18 -1.81 -2.56
CA ARG A 312 -18.89 -2.49 -2.56
C ARG A 312 -18.19 -2.18 -3.88
N GLN A 313 -17.04 -1.56 -3.80
CA GLN A 313 -16.25 -1.29 -4.98
C GLN A 313 -14.90 -1.97 -4.87
N PRO A 314 -14.47 -2.71 -5.89
CA PRO A 314 -13.14 -3.32 -5.90
C PRO A 314 -12.04 -2.28 -5.77
N ILE A 315 -11.06 -2.54 -4.91
CA ILE A 315 -9.84 -1.75 -4.86
C ILE A 315 -8.94 -2.23 -6.00
N SER A 316 -8.62 -1.32 -6.91
CA SER A 316 -7.82 -1.60 -8.10
C SER A 316 -6.68 -0.62 -8.26
N PHE A 317 -5.70 -0.98 -9.07
CA PHE A 317 -4.49 -0.21 -9.27
C PHE A 317 -4.16 -0.13 -10.77
N ASN A 318 -3.71 1.02 -11.22
CA ASN A 318 -3.19 1.19 -12.58
C ASN A 318 -1.72 0.82 -12.66
N ASN A 319 -1.01 0.97 -11.53
CA ASN A 319 0.42 0.70 -11.41
C ASN A 319 0.69 -0.22 -10.23
N ILE A 320 1.50 -1.24 -10.45
CA ILE A 320 2.09 -2.06 -9.40
C ILE A 320 3.59 -1.86 -9.46
N ILE A 321 4.20 -1.55 -8.34
CA ILE A 321 5.65 -1.43 -8.20
C ILE A 321 6.11 -2.40 -7.13
N ILE A 322 6.99 -3.30 -7.49
CA ILE A 322 7.70 -4.14 -6.52
C ILE A 322 9.01 -3.43 -6.20
N GLN A 323 9.13 -2.96 -4.98
CA GLN A 323 10.34 -2.31 -4.49
C GLN A 323 11.17 -3.31 -3.69
N HIS A 324 12.26 -3.80 -4.26
CA HIS A 324 13.16 -4.71 -3.56
C HIS A 324 14.10 -3.92 -2.65
N LEU A 325 14.15 -4.32 -1.39
CA LEU A 325 14.94 -3.60 -0.39
C LEU A 325 15.61 -4.54 0.61
N GLN A 326 16.61 -4.04 1.30
CA GLN A 326 17.23 -4.73 2.41
C GLN A 326 16.48 -4.44 3.70
N CYS A 327 16.21 -5.48 4.47
CA CYS A 327 15.62 -5.36 5.79
C CYS A 327 16.64 -5.67 6.88
N ASP A 328 16.61 -4.90 7.97
CA ASP A 328 17.28 -5.24 9.20
C ASP A 328 16.37 -6.08 10.09
N TRP A 329 16.78 -7.32 10.29
CA TRP A 329 16.07 -8.28 11.11
C TRP A 329 16.57 -8.22 12.55
N VAL A 330 15.88 -7.50 13.40
CA VAL A 330 16.34 -7.16 14.76
C VAL A 330 16.29 -8.35 15.72
N ALA A 331 15.29 -9.21 15.58
CA ALA A 331 15.14 -10.47 16.31
C ALA A 331 14.07 -11.35 15.65
N SER A 332 14.00 -12.63 16.02
CA SER A 332 13.07 -13.60 15.43
C SER A 332 11.59 -13.24 15.55
N ASN A 333 11.20 -12.40 16.50
CA ASN A 333 9.83 -11.94 16.72
C ASN A 333 9.74 -10.41 16.69
N ALA A 334 10.81 -9.71 16.32
CA ALA A 334 10.81 -8.26 16.23
C ALA A 334 10.39 -7.81 14.84
N PRO A 335 9.75 -6.65 14.72
CA PRO A 335 9.45 -6.08 13.42
C PRO A 335 10.68 -5.82 12.60
N VAL A 336 10.49 -5.95 11.33
CA VAL A 336 11.44 -5.62 10.29
C VAL A 336 11.67 -4.12 10.25
N THR A 337 12.92 -3.70 10.17
CA THR A 337 13.31 -2.34 9.82
C THR A 337 13.85 -2.34 8.40
N TYR A 338 13.46 -1.35 7.61
CA TYR A 338 13.85 -1.27 6.20
C TYR A 338 15.10 -0.41 6.04
N ASN A 339 16.01 -0.84 5.17
CA ASN A 339 17.17 -0.04 4.80
C ASN A 339 16.80 1.05 3.77
N VAL A 340 15.70 1.73 3.99
CA VAL A 340 15.23 2.89 3.21
C VAL A 340 15.45 4.18 3.96
N GLY A 341 16.15 4.13 5.06
CA GLY A 341 16.25 5.23 5.99
C GLY A 341 17.62 5.87 6.04
N ASP A 342 17.91 6.44 7.16
CA ASP A 342 19.01 7.32 7.46
C ASP A 342 20.30 6.53 7.78
N ALA A 343 21.39 6.91 7.16
CA ALA A 343 22.72 6.35 7.43
C ALA A 343 23.14 6.49 8.89
N ALA A 344 22.74 7.55 9.57
CA ALA A 344 23.07 7.76 10.98
C ALA A 344 22.42 6.71 11.88
N TYR A 345 21.24 6.21 11.53
CA TYR A 345 20.58 5.13 12.26
C TYR A 345 21.38 3.82 12.18
N PHE A 346 22.00 3.55 11.03
CA PHE A 346 22.80 2.34 10.77
C PHE A 346 24.30 2.52 11.07
N GLY A 347 24.70 3.69 11.60
CA GLY A 347 26.10 3.99 11.90
C GLY A 347 26.99 4.22 10.67
N LYS A 348 26.41 4.65 9.56
CA LYS A 348 27.09 4.97 8.31
C LYS A 348 27.12 6.47 8.06
N ASN A 349 28.20 6.98 7.47
CA ASN A 349 28.40 8.42 7.25
C ASN A 349 27.82 8.94 5.93
N THR A 350 27.46 8.04 5.01
CA THR A 350 26.87 8.40 3.73
C THR A 350 25.73 7.45 3.46
N PHE A 351 24.63 7.98 2.97
CA PHE A 351 23.44 7.20 2.72
C PHE A 351 22.88 7.46 1.33
N VAL A 352 22.76 6.40 0.56
CA VAL A 352 21.94 6.33 -0.64
C VAL A 352 21.19 5.03 -0.58
N ALA A 353 19.88 5.07 -0.39
CA ALA A 353 19.04 3.90 -0.53
C ALA A 353 18.77 3.68 -2.01
N GLN A 354 19.05 2.47 -2.49
CA GLN A 354 18.79 2.06 -3.86
C GLN A 354 18.56 0.54 -3.92
N GLY A 355 17.87 0.09 -4.94
CA GLY A 355 17.59 -1.32 -5.16
C GLY A 355 16.88 -1.56 -6.50
N ASN A 356 16.53 -2.80 -6.76
CA ASN A 356 15.72 -3.15 -7.91
C ASN A 356 14.27 -2.69 -7.72
N ALA A 357 13.64 -2.33 -8.83
CA ALA A 357 12.21 -2.12 -8.91
C ALA A 357 11.64 -2.85 -10.13
N ASP A 358 10.49 -3.45 -9.98
CA ASP A 358 9.76 -4.10 -11.06
C ASP A 358 8.41 -3.42 -11.22
N PHE A 359 8.09 -3.02 -12.45
CA PHE A 359 6.91 -2.24 -12.78
C PHE A 359 5.93 -3.08 -13.57
N PHE A 360 4.66 -3.04 -13.17
CA PHE A 360 3.58 -3.72 -13.87
C PHE A 360 2.49 -2.71 -14.19
N MET A 361 2.27 -2.51 -15.47
CA MET A 361 1.27 -1.60 -16.02
C MET A 361 0.76 -2.17 -17.36
N ASN A 362 -0.50 -1.97 -17.66
CA ASN A 362 -1.10 -2.41 -18.94
C ASN A 362 -0.93 -3.92 -19.23
N GLY A 363 -0.85 -4.77 -18.21
CA GLY A 363 -0.58 -6.19 -18.37
C GLY A 363 0.85 -6.53 -18.81
N GLN A 364 1.79 -5.60 -18.62
CA GLN A 364 3.20 -5.74 -18.99
C GLN A 364 4.10 -5.57 -17.78
N HIS A 365 5.21 -6.27 -17.76
CA HIS A 365 6.30 -6.14 -16.78
C HIS A 365 7.52 -5.45 -17.39
N VAL A 366 8.09 -4.51 -16.65
CA VAL A 366 9.37 -3.88 -16.99
C VAL A 366 10.26 -3.81 -15.76
N ALA A 367 11.50 -4.24 -15.91
CA ALA A 367 12.50 -4.21 -14.85
C ALA A 367 13.25 -2.88 -14.81
N GLY A 368 13.47 -2.35 -13.61
CA GLY A 368 14.20 -1.11 -13.38
C GLY A 368 14.85 -1.06 -12.00
N VAL A 369 15.10 0.12 -11.51
CA VAL A 369 15.71 0.36 -10.19
C VAL A 369 15.00 1.51 -9.47
N TRP A 370 15.20 1.60 -8.16
CA TRP A 370 14.77 2.74 -7.36
C TRP A 370 15.94 3.36 -6.61
N LYS A 371 15.83 4.65 -6.30
CA LYS A 371 16.80 5.39 -5.50
C LYS A 371 16.10 6.42 -4.62
N ARG A 372 16.59 6.58 -3.39
CA ARG A 372 16.20 7.64 -2.47
C ARG A 372 17.45 8.28 -1.90
N ASN A 373 17.58 9.59 -2.04
CA ASN A 373 18.83 10.30 -1.72
C ASN A 373 19.02 10.55 -0.22
N ASP A 374 17.94 10.85 0.50
CA ASP A 374 17.96 11.11 1.94
C ASP A 374 16.59 10.80 2.57
N MET A 375 16.46 11.06 3.87
CA MET A 375 15.26 10.76 4.64
C MET A 375 14.01 11.51 4.15
N ASN A 376 14.19 12.74 3.67
CA ASN A 376 13.09 13.62 3.27
C ASN A 376 12.89 13.67 1.75
N SER A 377 13.78 13.02 0.98
CA SER A 377 13.61 12.88 -0.46
C SER A 377 12.57 11.79 -0.76
N ARG A 378 11.79 11.99 -1.83
CA ARG A 378 10.95 10.92 -2.32
C ARG A 378 11.80 9.80 -2.92
N THR A 379 11.25 8.61 -2.93
CA THR A 379 11.76 7.50 -3.73
C THR A 379 11.51 7.79 -5.21
N VAL A 380 12.56 7.74 -6.02
CA VAL A 380 12.47 7.87 -7.48
C VAL A 380 12.65 6.50 -8.10
N PHE A 381 11.77 6.16 -9.02
CA PHE A 381 11.77 4.91 -9.75
C PHE A 381 12.25 5.15 -11.19
N TYR A 382 13.20 4.34 -11.64
CA TYR A 382 13.83 4.49 -12.95
C TYR A 382 13.59 3.23 -13.80
N GLY A 383 13.23 3.45 -15.05
CA GLY A 383 13.03 2.40 -16.03
C GLY A 383 14.36 1.80 -16.52
N PRO A 384 14.31 0.82 -17.43
CA PRO A 384 15.51 0.16 -17.99
C PRO A 384 16.40 1.11 -18.80
N ASP A 385 15.87 2.22 -19.27
CA ASP A 385 16.60 3.28 -19.97
C ASP A 385 17.28 4.29 -19.01
N GLY A 386 17.13 4.10 -17.71
CA GLY A 386 17.68 4.98 -16.67
C GLY A 386 16.93 6.28 -16.46
N ASN A 387 15.87 6.54 -17.20
CA ASN A 387 15.00 7.70 -16.97
C ASN A 387 13.97 7.40 -15.88
N GLU A 388 13.47 8.46 -15.23
CA GLU A 388 12.36 8.30 -14.30
C GLU A 388 11.17 7.63 -14.97
N MET A 389 10.65 6.58 -14.33
CA MET A 389 9.56 5.78 -14.86
C MET A 389 8.28 6.59 -14.94
N LYS A 390 7.65 6.63 -16.11
CA LYS A 390 6.33 7.23 -16.29
C LYS A 390 5.26 6.22 -15.92
N LEU A 391 4.46 6.57 -14.92
CA LEU A 391 3.34 5.75 -14.45
C LEU A 391 2.07 6.02 -15.26
N GLN A 392 1.17 5.07 -15.29
CA GLN A 392 -0.18 5.29 -15.81
C GLN A 392 -0.96 6.16 -14.81
N ARG A 393 -1.83 7.06 -15.33
CA ARG A 393 -2.69 7.86 -14.45
C ARG A 393 -3.59 6.98 -13.62
N GLY A 394 -3.60 7.18 -12.31
CA GLY A 394 -4.39 6.41 -11.37
C GLY A 394 -3.63 5.98 -10.14
N ARG A 395 -4.19 5.02 -9.42
CA ARG A 395 -3.64 4.56 -8.13
C ARG A 395 -2.45 3.63 -8.32
N THR A 396 -1.53 3.70 -7.36
CA THR A 396 -0.33 2.86 -7.35
C THR A 396 -0.30 1.98 -6.10
N LEU A 397 -0.01 0.69 -6.28
CA LEU A 397 0.38 -0.21 -5.20
C LEU A 397 1.90 -0.38 -5.24
N ILE A 398 2.56 -0.06 -4.13
CA ILE A 398 3.99 -0.29 -3.95
C ILE A 398 4.16 -1.42 -2.93
N VAL A 399 4.68 -2.55 -3.40
CA VAL A 399 4.95 -3.71 -2.55
C VAL A 399 6.44 -3.72 -2.21
N MET A 400 6.74 -3.54 -0.94
CA MET A 400 8.10 -3.47 -0.41
C MET A 400 8.57 -4.87 -0.03
N ILE A 401 9.42 -5.48 -0.84
CA ILE A 401 9.85 -6.87 -0.68
C ILE A 401 11.31 -6.95 -0.22
N PRO A 402 11.59 -7.57 0.94
CA PRO A 402 12.96 -7.81 1.37
C PRO A 402 13.61 -8.89 0.50
N PHE A 403 14.81 -8.62 -0.02
CA PHE A 403 15.62 -9.61 -0.72
C PHE A 403 16.54 -10.41 0.23
N ASN A 404 16.61 -10.05 1.50
CA ASN A 404 17.40 -10.76 2.51
C ASN A 404 16.50 -11.47 3.52
N ALA A 405 16.78 -12.71 3.80
CA ALA A 405 16.08 -13.51 4.80
C ALA A 405 16.46 -13.11 6.24
N PRO A 406 15.56 -13.32 7.22
CA PRO A 406 15.84 -13.04 8.64
C PRO A 406 16.87 -13.99 9.26
N LYS A 407 17.06 -15.18 8.69
CA LYS A 407 18.01 -16.22 9.12
C LYS A 407 18.57 -16.94 7.91
N ALA A 408 19.81 -17.43 8.04
CA ALA A 408 20.46 -18.23 7.02
C ALA A 408 19.72 -19.53 6.66
N ASP A 409 18.93 -20.06 7.60
CA ASP A 409 18.16 -21.30 7.43
C ASP A 409 16.84 -21.12 6.69
N TYR A 410 16.45 -19.86 6.35
CA TYR A 410 15.35 -19.61 5.45
C TYR A 410 15.93 -19.60 4.03
N PRO A 411 15.78 -20.69 3.29
CA PRO A 411 16.32 -20.77 1.94
C PRO A 411 15.57 -19.84 0.99
N ASP A 412 15.85 -19.91 -0.25
CA ASP A 412 15.49 -19.10 -1.41
C ASP A 412 14.02 -18.66 -1.57
N HIS A 413 13.16 -18.93 -0.60
CA HIS A 413 11.71 -18.72 -0.65
C HIS A 413 11.19 -17.79 0.44
N PHE A 414 12.01 -16.94 1.03
CA PHE A 414 11.53 -16.08 2.13
C PHE A 414 10.36 -15.20 1.69
N THR A 415 10.53 -14.49 0.62
CA THR A 415 9.48 -13.74 -0.05
C THR A 415 9.94 -13.54 -1.49
N HIS A 416 9.09 -13.89 -2.43
CA HIS A 416 9.40 -13.66 -3.84
C HIS A 416 8.17 -13.23 -4.61
N VAL A 417 8.40 -12.72 -5.79
CA VAL A 417 7.38 -12.34 -6.75
C VAL A 417 7.54 -13.19 -7.98
N SER A 418 6.44 -13.63 -8.52
CA SER A 418 6.39 -14.25 -9.83
C SER A 418 5.28 -13.65 -10.67
N TYR A 419 5.34 -13.81 -11.98
CA TYR A 419 4.31 -13.35 -12.90
C TYR A 419 4.17 -14.26 -14.12
N GLU A 420 3.02 -14.22 -14.74
CA GLU A 420 2.67 -14.93 -15.96
C GLU A 420 1.75 -14.11 -16.89
#